data_45a5f3aef210682c6fb2f1a30fc42ab8
#
_entry.id   45a5f3aef210682c6fb2f1a30fc42ab8
#
_cell.length_a   1.000
_cell.length_b   1.000
_cell.length_c   1.000
_cell.angle_alpha   90.00
_cell.angle_beta   90.00
_cell.angle_gamma   90.00
#
_symmetry.space_group_name_H-M   'P 1'
#
loop_
_entity.id
_entity.type
_entity.pdbx_description
1 polymer ?
#
loop_
_entity_poly.entity_id
_entity_poly.type
_entity_poly.pdbx_seq_one_letter_code
_entity_poly.pdbx_strand_id
1 'polypeptide(L)'
;GHSFSASVLPYEPKGNQHLKRPEICLGTDPVFTPDDLLAMANEYFTKAGLEVAVNTPFAGTVVPEPFYSLQDKRVQSLMIEVNRGLYMDERTGKKKETFEEVKYCLQRFLKVLFLQKK
;
A
#
# COMPACT_ATOMS: atom_id res chain seq x y z
N GLY A 1 6.00 3.57 2.29
CA GLY A 1 5.33 3.07 1.09
C GLY A 1 6.32 2.48 0.09
N HIS A 2 5.83 1.59 -0.71
CA HIS A 2 6.62 0.92 -1.74
C HIS A 2 5.85 0.87 -3.05
N SER A 3 6.50 0.41 -4.11
CA SER A 3 5.86 0.11 -5.38
C SER A 3 6.26 -1.30 -5.84
N PHE A 4 5.40 -1.94 -6.61
CA PHE A 4 5.64 -3.28 -7.12
C PHE A 4 5.28 -3.37 -8.61
N SER A 5 5.88 -4.36 -9.28
CA SER A 5 5.64 -4.58 -10.71
C SER A 5 4.21 -5.06 -10.96
N ALA A 6 3.64 -4.65 -12.09
CA ALA A 6 2.36 -5.19 -12.56
C ALA A 6 2.46 -6.68 -12.89
N SER A 7 3.65 -7.16 -13.25
CA SER A 7 3.93 -8.55 -13.57
C SER A 7 4.58 -9.27 -12.40
N VAL A 8 4.29 -10.56 -12.26
CA VAL A 8 4.97 -11.41 -11.28
C VAL A 8 6.44 -11.58 -11.69
N LEU A 9 7.36 -11.33 -10.76
CA LEU A 9 8.79 -11.48 -10.99
C LEU A 9 9.26 -12.88 -10.63
N PRO A 10 10.38 -13.36 -11.23
CA PRO A 10 10.82 -14.75 -11.04
C PRO A 10 11.08 -15.16 -9.60
N TYR A 11 11.45 -14.21 -8.74
CA TYR A 11 11.74 -14.47 -7.33
C TYR A 11 10.51 -14.45 -6.41
N GLU A 12 9.34 -14.17 -6.97
CA GLU A 12 8.12 -14.11 -6.16
C GLU A 12 7.48 -15.49 -5.99
N PRO A 13 6.69 -15.69 -4.92
CA PRO A 13 6.02 -16.97 -4.69
C PRO A 13 5.13 -17.38 -5.86
N LYS A 14 5.25 -18.63 -6.29
CA LYS A 14 4.52 -19.16 -7.47
C LYS A 14 3.00 -19.12 -7.34
N GLY A 15 2.48 -19.17 -6.10
CA GLY A 15 1.03 -19.12 -5.86
C GLY A 15 0.35 -17.83 -6.32
N ASN A 16 1.12 -16.77 -6.53
CA ASN A 16 0.59 -15.47 -6.96
C ASN A 16 0.61 -15.26 -8.46
N GLN A 17 1.13 -16.22 -9.24
CA GLN A 17 1.39 -16.04 -10.68
C GLN A 17 0.14 -15.92 -11.53
N HIS A 18 -0.99 -16.48 -11.09
CA HIS A 18 -2.24 -16.48 -11.84
C HIS A 18 -3.24 -15.44 -11.38
N LEU A 19 -2.90 -14.68 -10.36
CA LEU A 19 -3.79 -13.67 -9.80
C LEU A 19 -3.52 -12.32 -10.44
N LYS A 20 -4.61 -11.63 -10.82
CA LYS A 20 -4.51 -10.23 -11.22
C LYS A 20 -4.02 -9.43 -10.01
N ARG A 21 -2.97 -8.65 -10.21
CA ARG A 21 -2.44 -7.82 -9.13
C ARG A 21 -3.32 -6.62 -8.87
N PRO A 22 -3.54 -6.26 -7.61
CA PRO A 22 -4.31 -5.06 -7.26
C PRO A 22 -3.56 -3.80 -7.69
N GLU A 23 -4.26 -2.68 -7.70
CA GLU A 23 -3.64 -1.37 -7.93
C GLU A 23 -2.96 -0.86 -6.66
N ILE A 24 -3.57 -1.09 -5.51
CA ILE A 24 -3.02 -0.78 -4.18
C ILE A 24 -3.01 -2.07 -3.34
N CYS A 25 -1.88 -2.34 -2.71
CA CYS A 25 -1.77 -3.41 -1.71
C CYS A 25 -1.50 -2.79 -0.34
N LEU A 26 -2.36 -3.09 0.63
CA LEU A 26 -2.20 -2.63 2.00
C LEU A 26 -1.60 -3.77 2.83
N GLY A 27 -0.43 -3.54 3.41
CA GLY A 27 0.23 -4.51 4.28
C GLY A 27 -0.01 -4.16 5.75
N THR A 28 -0.34 -5.16 6.56
CA THR A 28 -0.70 -4.97 7.96
C THR A 28 0.13 -5.83 8.90
N ASP A 29 0.18 -5.41 10.16
CA ASP A 29 0.74 -6.17 11.27
C ASP A 29 -0.35 -6.37 12.33
N PRO A 30 -0.49 -7.59 12.90
CA PRO A 30 -1.56 -7.86 13.87
C PRO A 30 -1.54 -6.96 15.13
N VAL A 31 -0.36 -6.47 15.50
CA VAL A 31 -0.18 -5.62 16.70
C VAL A 31 -0.24 -4.14 16.36
N PHE A 32 0.42 -3.73 15.25
CA PHE A 32 0.69 -2.32 14.97
C PHE A 32 -0.24 -1.67 13.94
N THR A 33 -1.12 -2.46 13.29
CA THR A 33 -2.09 -1.90 12.37
C THR A 33 -3.50 -1.99 12.98
N PRO A 34 -4.00 -0.91 13.59
CA PRO A 34 -5.36 -0.91 14.12
C PRO A 34 -6.41 -1.11 13.03
N ASP A 35 -7.51 -1.74 13.36
CA ASP A 35 -8.59 -2.02 12.41
C ASP A 35 -9.16 -0.74 11.80
N ASP A 36 -9.27 0.34 12.58
CA ASP A 36 -9.77 1.63 12.09
C ASP A 36 -8.84 2.27 11.08
N LEU A 37 -7.52 2.14 11.26
CA LEU A 37 -6.54 2.63 10.29
C LEU A 37 -6.65 1.88 8.96
N LEU A 38 -6.74 0.56 9.02
CA LEU A 38 -6.90 -0.27 7.82
C LEU A 38 -8.20 0.05 7.10
N ALA A 39 -9.31 0.14 7.84
CA ALA A 39 -10.62 0.44 7.28
C ALA A 39 -10.63 1.80 6.58
N MET A 40 -10.04 2.81 7.20
CA MET A 40 -9.93 4.15 6.63
C MET A 40 -9.15 4.15 5.32
N ALA A 41 -8.00 3.49 5.29
CA ALA A 41 -7.17 3.42 4.09
C ALA A 41 -7.87 2.66 2.97
N ASN A 42 -8.46 1.51 3.29
CA ASN A 42 -9.19 0.71 2.31
C ASN A 42 -10.35 1.50 1.71
N GLU A 43 -11.14 2.16 2.53
CA GLU A 43 -12.25 2.98 2.08
C GLU A 43 -11.79 4.15 1.21
N TYR A 44 -10.72 4.82 1.63
CA TYR A 44 -10.19 5.97 0.90
C TYR A 44 -9.78 5.61 -0.53
N PHE A 45 -8.97 4.57 -0.68
CA PHE A 45 -8.49 4.16 -2.00
C PHE A 45 -9.58 3.52 -2.85
N THR A 46 -10.49 2.78 -2.24
CA THR A 46 -11.64 2.21 -2.94
C THR A 46 -12.56 3.31 -3.49
N LYS A 47 -12.83 4.33 -2.70
CA LYS A 47 -13.64 5.48 -3.14
C LYS A 47 -12.94 6.30 -4.24
N ALA A 48 -11.61 6.27 -4.27
CA ALA A 48 -10.85 6.89 -5.35
C ALA A 48 -10.91 6.10 -6.67
N GLY A 49 -11.59 4.96 -6.68
CA GLY A 49 -11.74 4.12 -7.86
C GLY A 49 -10.63 3.11 -8.07
N LEU A 50 -9.81 2.86 -7.05
CA LEU A 50 -8.69 1.94 -7.14
C LEU A 50 -9.04 0.54 -6.62
N GLU A 51 -8.45 -0.48 -7.24
CA GLU A 51 -8.57 -1.85 -6.76
C GLU A 51 -7.60 -2.05 -5.59
N VAL A 52 -8.15 -2.37 -4.42
CA VAL A 52 -7.37 -2.53 -3.18
C VAL A 52 -7.41 -3.98 -2.73
N ALA A 53 -6.25 -4.52 -2.37
CA ALA A 53 -6.15 -5.81 -1.68
C ALA A 53 -5.37 -5.62 -0.38
N VAL A 54 -5.66 -6.47 0.59
CA VAL A 54 -5.00 -6.45 1.90
C VAL A 54 -4.11 -7.67 2.02
N ASN A 55 -2.82 -7.44 2.30
CA ASN A 55 -1.81 -8.47 2.47
C ASN A 55 -1.62 -9.41 1.27
N THR A 56 -2.01 -8.98 0.09
CA THR A 56 -1.87 -9.72 -1.16
C THR A 56 -1.54 -8.76 -2.30
N PRO A 57 -0.49 -8.98 -3.07
CA PRO A 57 0.47 -10.10 -3.05
C PRO A 57 1.52 -10.00 -1.94
N PHE A 58 1.61 -8.89 -1.25
CA PHE A 58 2.61 -8.65 -0.21
C PHE A 58 1.92 -8.36 1.13
N ALA A 59 2.49 -8.90 2.21
CA ALA A 59 1.94 -8.75 3.54
C ALA A 59 2.93 -8.05 4.47
N GLY A 60 2.43 -7.60 5.61
CA GLY A 60 3.25 -7.01 6.67
C GLY A 60 3.52 -5.54 6.50
N THR A 61 4.15 -4.96 7.50
CA THR A 61 4.59 -3.57 7.51
C THR A 61 5.82 -3.45 8.40
N VAL A 62 6.52 -2.33 8.31
CA VAL A 62 7.76 -2.10 9.07
C VAL A 62 7.45 -1.26 10.30
N VAL A 63 7.99 -1.70 11.44
CA VAL A 63 7.90 -0.96 12.70
C VAL A 63 9.31 -0.78 13.24
N PRO A 64 9.72 0.46 13.59
CA PRO A 64 11.07 0.72 14.10
C PRO A 64 11.32 0.05 15.45
N GLU A 65 12.58 -0.36 15.70
CA GLU A 65 13.02 -0.70 17.03
C GLU A 65 13.23 0.58 17.87
N PRO A 66 12.99 0.57 19.19
CA PRO A 66 12.59 -0.59 20.01
C PRO A 66 11.08 -0.87 20.07
N PHE A 67 10.27 -0.11 19.37
CA PHE A 67 8.80 -0.22 19.44
C PHE A 67 8.31 -1.61 19.06
N TYR A 68 8.93 -2.22 18.07
CA TYR A 68 8.55 -3.57 17.64
C TYR A 68 8.77 -4.60 18.76
N SER A 69 9.97 -4.64 19.34
CA SER A 69 10.31 -5.60 20.40
C SER A 69 9.49 -5.42 21.66
N LEU A 70 9.16 -4.18 22.01
CA LEU A 70 8.34 -3.85 23.18
C LEU A 70 6.84 -3.96 22.92
N GLN A 71 6.44 -4.23 21.71
CA GLN A 71 5.04 -4.19 21.26
C GLN A 71 4.33 -2.89 21.67
N ASP A 72 5.03 -1.78 21.47
CA ASP A 72 4.56 -0.46 21.89
C ASP A 72 3.54 0.08 20.89
N LYS A 73 2.27 -0.05 21.24
CA LYS A 73 1.14 0.31 20.37
C LYS A 73 0.93 1.82 20.22
N ARG A 74 1.76 2.65 20.84
CA ARG A 74 1.77 4.09 20.54
C ARG A 74 2.20 4.35 19.11
N VAL A 75 2.97 3.42 18.52
CA VAL A 75 3.32 3.45 17.10
C VAL A 75 2.29 2.64 16.32
N GLN A 76 1.77 3.24 15.26
CA GLN A 76 0.90 2.56 14.30
C GLN A 76 1.62 2.48 12.96
N SER A 77 1.42 1.40 12.25
CA SER A 77 2.10 1.17 10.98
C SER A 77 1.14 0.57 9.96
N LEU A 78 1.25 1.04 8.72
CA LEU A 78 0.52 0.51 7.58
C LEU A 78 1.42 0.60 6.36
N MET A 79 1.59 -0.52 5.66
CA MET A 79 2.32 -0.54 4.40
C MET A 79 1.36 -0.23 3.25
N ILE A 80 1.72 0.74 2.42
CA ILE A 80 0.99 1.05 1.20
C ILE A 80 1.93 0.76 0.04
N GLU A 81 1.56 -0.21 -0.79
CA GLU A 81 2.31 -0.55 -1.99
C GLU A 81 1.48 -0.24 -3.22
N VAL A 82 2.07 0.45 -4.17
CA VAL A 82 1.43 0.90 -5.39
C VAL A 82 1.92 0.08 -6.57
N ASN A 83 0.98 -0.46 -7.35
CA ASN A 83 1.30 -1.14 -8.59
C ASN A 83 1.91 -0.14 -9.58
N ARG A 84 3.15 -0.39 -10.01
CA ARG A 84 3.86 0.52 -10.92
C ARG A 84 3.15 0.69 -12.25
N GLY A 85 2.46 -0.34 -12.73
CA GLY A 85 1.67 -0.25 -13.95
C GLY A 85 0.54 0.77 -13.89
N LEU A 86 0.15 1.21 -12.69
CA LEU A 86 -0.88 2.23 -12.50
C LEU A 86 -0.43 3.61 -13.00
N TYR A 87 0.86 3.93 -12.89
CA TYR A 87 1.36 5.28 -13.15
C TYR A 87 2.54 5.37 -14.12
N MET A 88 3.09 4.24 -14.56
CA MET A 88 4.22 4.24 -15.48
C MET A 88 4.18 3.05 -16.43
N ASP A 89 4.87 3.20 -17.56
CA ASP A 89 5.20 2.08 -18.45
C ASP A 89 6.51 1.45 -17.95
N GLU A 90 6.44 0.25 -17.39
CA GLU A 90 7.60 -0.40 -16.79
C GLU A 90 8.67 -0.80 -17.81
N ARG A 91 8.30 -0.95 -19.11
CA ARG A 91 9.26 -1.28 -20.15
C ARG A 91 10.18 -0.10 -20.48
N THR A 92 9.67 1.11 -20.42
CA THR A 92 10.39 2.33 -20.82
C THR A 92 10.77 3.22 -19.65
N GLY A 93 10.14 3.02 -18.49
CA GLY A 93 10.29 3.89 -17.33
C GLY A 93 9.55 5.23 -17.46
N LYS A 94 8.77 5.41 -18.52
CA LYS A 94 8.06 6.66 -18.76
C LYS A 94 6.79 6.75 -17.90
N LYS A 95 6.51 7.95 -17.42
CA LYS A 95 5.27 8.25 -16.69
C LYS A 95 4.07 8.12 -17.62
N LYS A 96 3.00 7.52 -17.11
CA LYS A 96 1.69 7.55 -17.77
C LYS A 96 0.97 8.87 -17.48
N GLU A 97 -0.11 9.12 -18.21
CA GLU A 97 -1.00 10.27 -17.96
C GLU A 97 -1.57 10.25 -16.55
N THR A 98 -1.77 9.04 -16.00
CA THR A 98 -2.30 8.83 -14.64
C THR A 98 -1.31 9.15 -13.52
N PHE A 99 -0.02 9.42 -13.84
CA PHE A 99 1.01 9.63 -12.81
C PHE A 99 0.63 10.74 -11.81
N GLU A 100 0.21 11.90 -12.33
CA GLU A 100 -0.13 13.03 -11.46
C GLU A 100 -1.38 12.74 -10.62
N GLU A 101 -2.35 12.04 -11.17
CA GLU A 101 -3.56 11.64 -10.43
C GLU A 101 -3.23 10.71 -9.28
N VAL A 102 -2.37 9.71 -9.50
CA VAL A 102 -1.94 8.78 -8.46
C VAL A 102 -1.14 9.50 -7.38
N LYS A 103 -0.20 10.35 -7.78
CA LYS A 103 0.57 11.18 -6.85
C LYS A 103 -0.35 12.03 -5.98
N TYR A 104 -1.32 12.69 -6.58
CA TYR A 104 -2.26 13.55 -5.87
C TYR A 104 -3.12 12.73 -4.89
N CYS A 105 -3.58 11.56 -5.31
CA CYS A 105 -4.36 10.65 -4.46
C CYS A 105 -3.59 10.28 -3.19
N LEU A 106 -2.32 9.90 -3.34
CA LEU A 106 -1.46 9.55 -2.21
C LEU A 106 -1.21 10.74 -1.29
N GLN A 107 -0.95 11.92 -1.85
CA GLN A 107 -0.74 13.14 -1.06
C GLN A 107 -1.99 13.49 -0.25
N ARG A 108 -3.15 13.39 -0.84
CA ARG A 108 -4.41 13.65 -0.14
C ARG A 108 -4.67 12.64 0.97
N PHE A 109 -4.35 11.39 0.72
CA PHE A 109 -4.48 10.36 1.76
C PHE A 109 -3.64 10.72 2.98
N LEU A 110 -2.40 11.13 2.79
CA LEU A 110 -1.52 11.53 3.89
C LEU A 110 -2.10 12.70 4.66
N LYS A 111 -2.67 13.69 3.98
CA LYS A 111 -3.32 14.82 4.64
C LYS A 111 -4.51 14.38 5.50
N VAL A 112 -5.37 13.52 4.98
CA VAL A 112 -6.51 12.97 5.72
C VAL A 112 -6.04 12.23 6.95
N LEU A 113 -5.00 11.42 6.80
CA LEU A 113 -4.41 10.66 7.90
C LEU A 113 -3.90 11.57 9.03
N PHE A 114 -3.18 12.65 8.69
CA PHE A 114 -2.69 13.60 9.67
C PHE A 114 -3.82 14.36 10.37
N LEU A 115 -4.86 14.74 9.66
CA LEU A 115 -5.98 15.47 10.24
C LEU A 115 -6.78 14.63 11.24
N GLN A 116 -6.88 13.34 11.02
CA GLN A 116 -7.61 12.44 11.93
C GLN A 116 -6.87 12.14 13.22
N LYS A 117 -5.57 12.37 13.28
CA LYS A 117 -4.73 12.07 14.45
C LYS A 117 -4.64 13.21 15.46
N LYS A 118 -5.30 14.30 15.21
CA LYS A 118 -5.31 15.43 16.14
C LYS A 118 -6.34 15.29 17.24
#